data_451aa32741af1e059786f4e232323da9
#
_entry.id   451aa32741af1e059786f4e232323da9
#
_cell.length_a   1.000
_cell.length_b   1.000
_cell.length_c   1.000
_cell.angle_alpha   90.00
_cell.angle_beta   90.00
_cell.angle_gamma   90.00
#
_symmetry.space_group_name_H-M   'P 1'
#
loop_
_entity.id
_entity.type
_entity.pdbx_description
1 polymer ?
#
loop_
_entity_poly.entity_id
_entity_poly.type
_entity_poly.pdbx_seq_one_letter_code
_entity_poly.pdbx_strand_id
1 'polypeptide(L)'
;MKSVYNQLCQWNGGIMNKLFYPALFHEAEEGGFWVSFPDIPECVTQGEDMQQAYEMAVEALGLSLSDMEAEKAELPVASRPQDIKSEPDSFLVVVEFDMEEYRRMHCSKAIKKTLSIPEWLNEIAMKKNINFSQVLQEALMEKIGVR
;
A
#
# COMPACT_ATOMS: atom_id res chain seq x y z
N MET A 1 -8.24 -9.47 23.77
CA MET A 1 -7.46 -10.10 22.68
C MET A 1 -6.83 -8.99 21.85
N LYS A 2 -5.53 -8.79 21.95
CA LYS A 2 -4.85 -7.83 21.08
C LYS A 2 -4.92 -8.39 19.65
N SER A 3 -5.55 -7.66 18.75
CA SER A 3 -5.64 -7.98 17.33
C SER A 3 -4.27 -8.39 16.79
N VAL A 4 -4.21 -9.42 15.97
CA VAL A 4 -3.00 -9.84 15.23
C VAL A 4 -2.41 -8.65 14.45
N TYR A 5 -3.24 -7.67 14.11
CA TYR A 5 -2.90 -6.40 13.48
C TYR A 5 -1.99 -5.53 14.36
N ASN A 6 -2.26 -5.45 15.68
CA ASN A 6 -1.39 -4.73 16.62
C ASN A 6 -0.05 -5.42 16.83
N GLN A 7 0.05 -6.72 16.60
CA GLN A 7 1.33 -7.44 16.63
C GLN A 7 2.15 -7.20 15.35
N LEU A 8 1.50 -7.03 14.21
CA LEU A 8 2.18 -6.73 12.93
C LEU A 8 2.64 -5.27 12.85
N CYS A 9 1.89 -4.34 13.46
CA CYS A 9 2.28 -2.93 13.55
C CYS A 9 3.35 -2.66 14.63
N GLN A 10 3.59 -3.57 15.56
CA GLN A 10 4.63 -3.45 16.59
C GLN A 10 5.98 -4.07 16.20
N TRP A 11 6.10 -4.60 15.00
CA TRP A 11 7.39 -5.06 14.50
C TRP A 11 8.24 -3.85 14.08
N ASN A 12 8.91 -3.28 15.08
CA ASN A 12 9.94 -2.24 14.95
C ASN A 12 11.23 -2.80 14.34
N GLY A 13 11.19 -3.26 13.15
CA GLY A 13 12.38 -3.80 12.54
C GLY A 13 12.22 -4.07 11.07
N GLY A 14 12.11 -3.04 10.30
CA GLY A 14 12.32 -3.04 8.86
C GLY A 14 11.65 -4.19 8.10
N ILE A 15 10.91 -3.85 7.06
CA ILE A 15 10.56 -4.75 5.98
C ILE A 15 9.22 -5.48 6.16
N MET A 16 8.27 -5.05 5.37
CA MET A 16 7.00 -5.63 4.96
C MET A 16 5.78 -5.21 5.79
N ASN A 17 5.29 -3.99 5.52
CA ASN A 17 3.90 -3.61 5.82
C ASN A 17 2.94 -4.21 4.78
N LYS A 18 3.15 -5.48 4.44
CA LYS A 18 2.25 -6.20 3.55
C LYS A 18 1.02 -6.64 4.30
N LEU A 19 -0.12 -6.31 3.73
CA LEU A 19 -1.43 -6.70 4.22
C LEU A 19 -2.02 -7.73 3.26
N PHE A 20 -2.83 -8.64 3.80
CA PHE A 20 -3.48 -9.66 3.01
C PHE A 20 -4.96 -9.65 3.34
N TYR A 21 -5.79 -9.30 2.36
CA TYR A 21 -7.25 -9.31 2.51
C TYR A 21 -7.87 -10.31 1.56
N PRO A 22 -8.78 -11.14 2.05
CA PRO A 22 -9.55 -12.02 1.18
C PRO A 22 -10.55 -11.19 0.35
N ALA A 23 -10.63 -11.49 -0.92
CA ALA A 23 -11.57 -10.92 -1.86
C ALA A 23 -12.40 -12.01 -2.54
N LEU A 24 -13.64 -11.72 -2.84
CA LEU A 24 -14.51 -12.58 -3.63
C LEU A 24 -14.58 -12.02 -5.06
N PHE A 25 -14.17 -12.84 -5.99
CA PHE A 25 -14.28 -12.59 -7.44
C PHE A 25 -15.53 -13.27 -7.94
N HIS A 26 -16.46 -12.51 -8.46
CA HIS A 26 -17.74 -12.97 -8.97
C HIS A 26 -17.73 -12.87 -10.49
N GLU A 27 -18.10 -13.95 -11.16
CA GLU A 27 -18.27 -13.93 -12.62
C GLU A 27 -19.44 -13.04 -13.00
N ALA A 28 -19.22 -12.11 -13.93
CA ALA A 28 -20.26 -11.25 -14.45
C ALA A 28 -20.96 -11.88 -15.65
N GLU A 29 -22.28 -11.74 -15.77
CA GLU A 29 -23.07 -12.31 -16.88
C GLU A 29 -22.60 -11.83 -18.26
N GLU A 30 -22.09 -10.60 -18.33
CA GLU A 30 -21.60 -9.99 -19.57
C GLU A 30 -20.11 -10.27 -19.84
N GLY A 31 -19.49 -11.11 -19.01
CA GLY A 31 -18.04 -11.39 -19.01
C GLY A 31 -17.26 -10.51 -18.04
N GLY A 32 -16.04 -10.95 -17.70
CA GLY A 32 -15.22 -10.32 -16.68
C GLY A 32 -15.62 -10.67 -15.25
N PHE A 33 -15.14 -9.89 -14.31
CA PHE A 33 -15.34 -10.12 -12.89
C PHE A 33 -15.68 -8.82 -12.15
N TRP A 34 -16.58 -8.91 -11.20
CA TRP A 34 -16.66 -7.90 -10.15
C TRP A 34 -16.10 -8.47 -8.85
N VAL A 35 -15.48 -7.61 -8.04
CA VAL A 35 -14.71 -8.00 -6.87
C VAL A 35 -15.26 -7.29 -5.64
N SER A 36 -15.45 -8.03 -4.57
CA SER A 36 -15.85 -7.49 -3.27
C SER A 36 -14.88 -7.96 -2.17
N PHE A 37 -14.74 -7.13 -1.15
CA PHE A 37 -13.94 -7.46 0.03
C PHE A 37 -14.86 -7.64 1.23
N PRO A 38 -15.01 -8.87 1.76
CA PRO A 38 -15.89 -9.11 2.91
C PRO A 38 -15.57 -8.27 4.15
N ASP A 39 -14.29 -7.95 4.35
CA ASP A 39 -13.83 -7.15 5.50
C ASP A 39 -13.96 -5.63 5.27
N ILE A 40 -14.20 -5.20 4.04
CA ILE A 40 -14.33 -3.80 3.63
C ILE A 40 -15.53 -3.69 2.67
N PRO A 41 -16.76 -3.65 3.19
CA PRO A 41 -17.98 -3.76 2.36
C PRO A 41 -18.12 -2.71 1.26
N GLU A 42 -17.59 -1.49 1.49
CA GLU A 42 -17.62 -0.41 0.50
C GLU A 42 -16.55 -0.57 -0.60
N CYS A 43 -15.60 -1.48 -0.43
CA CYS A 43 -14.55 -1.74 -1.42
C CYS A 43 -15.04 -2.74 -2.47
N VAL A 44 -15.58 -2.23 -3.56
CA VAL A 44 -16.05 -3.02 -4.70
C VAL A 44 -15.44 -2.47 -5.97
N THR A 45 -15.03 -3.37 -6.86
CA THR A 45 -14.46 -3.01 -8.16
C THR A 45 -14.80 -4.06 -9.23
N GLN A 46 -14.34 -3.86 -10.45
CA GLN A 46 -14.58 -4.77 -11.55
C GLN A 46 -13.42 -4.75 -12.55
N GLY A 47 -13.34 -5.78 -13.38
CA GLY A 47 -12.37 -5.88 -14.48
C GLY A 47 -12.89 -6.77 -15.59
N GLU A 48 -12.42 -6.56 -16.81
CA GLU A 48 -12.84 -7.30 -18.00
C GLU A 48 -12.26 -8.71 -18.05
N ASP A 49 -11.13 -8.91 -17.38
CA ASP A 49 -10.46 -10.20 -17.24
C ASP A 49 -9.87 -10.35 -15.83
N MET A 50 -9.27 -11.49 -15.57
CA MET A 50 -8.70 -11.82 -14.27
C MET A 50 -7.54 -10.88 -13.89
N GLN A 51 -6.69 -10.51 -14.84
CA GLN A 51 -5.57 -9.62 -14.59
C GLN A 51 -6.07 -8.23 -14.21
N GLN A 52 -6.93 -7.65 -15.02
CA GLN A 52 -7.49 -6.33 -14.77
C GLN A 52 -8.30 -6.30 -13.46
N ALA A 53 -9.11 -7.34 -13.21
CA ALA A 53 -9.88 -7.43 -11.97
C ALA A 53 -8.97 -7.45 -10.73
N TYR A 54 -7.85 -8.17 -10.79
CA TYR A 54 -6.87 -8.21 -9.71
C TYR A 54 -6.17 -6.86 -9.51
N GLU A 55 -5.72 -6.22 -10.58
CA GLU A 55 -5.09 -4.90 -10.54
C GLU A 55 -6.04 -3.85 -9.95
N MET A 56 -7.30 -3.85 -10.41
CA MET A 56 -8.35 -2.98 -9.88
C MET A 56 -8.70 -3.28 -8.42
N ALA A 57 -8.63 -4.54 -8.00
CA ALA A 57 -8.84 -4.94 -6.62
C ALA A 57 -7.75 -4.37 -5.70
N VAL A 58 -6.48 -4.44 -6.11
CA VAL A 58 -5.34 -3.85 -5.39
C VAL A 58 -5.51 -2.33 -5.29
N GLU A 59 -5.88 -1.67 -6.37
CA GLU A 59 -6.09 -0.20 -6.40
C GLU A 59 -7.25 0.22 -5.50
N ALA A 60 -8.39 -0.44 -5.59
CA ALA A 60 -9.55 -0.15 -4.75
C ALA A 60 -9.28 -0.39 -3.26
N LEU A 61 -8.56 -1.47 -2.95
CA LEU A 61 -8.13 -1.78 -1.58
C LEU A 61 -7.21 -0.69 -1.04
N GLY A 62 -6.24 -0.25 -1.85
CA GLY A 62 -5.32 0.82 -1.51
C GLY A 62 -6.02 2.14 -1.22
N LEU A 63 -6.98 2.52 -2.05
CA LEU A 63 -7.78 3.72 -1.86
C LEU A 63 -8.56 3.65 -0.54
N SER A 64 -9.28 2.55 -0.29
CA SER A 64 -10.09 2.36 0.92
C SER A 64 -9.24 2.39 2.18
N LEU A 65 -8.10 1.68 2.19
CA LEU A 65 -7.20 1.65 3.35
C LEU A 65 -6.53 3.00 3.60
N SER A 66 -6.18 3.73 2.54
CA SER A 66 -5.58 5.07 2.65
C SER A 66 -6.56 6.09 3.21
N ASP A 67 -7.81 6.02 2.80
CA ASP A 67 -8.87 6.89 3.33
C ASP A 67 -9.10 6.62 4.82
N MET A 68 -9.20 5.35 5.21
CA MET A 68 -9.32 4.97 6.63
C MET A 68 -8.14 5.46 7.47
N GLU A 69 -6.92 5.36 6.94
CA GLU A 69 -5.72 5.87 7.61
C GLU A 69 -5.74 7.39 7.75
N ALA A 70 -6.17 8.12 6.71
CA ALA A 70 -6.29 9.58 6.74
C ALA A 70 -7.32 10.04 7.78
N GLU A 71 -8.40 9.29 7.96
CA GLU A 71 -9.43 9.51 8.97
C GLU A 71 -9.02 9.02 10.37
N LYS A 72 -7.83 8.43 10.51
CA LYS A 72 -7.35 7.79 11.74
C LYS A 72 -8.27 6.67 12.26
N ALA A 73 -8.99 6.04 11.36
CA ALA A 73 -9.79 4.87 11.64
C ALA A 73 -8.90 3.62 11.81
N GLU A 74 -9.36 2.67 12.60
CA GLU A 74 -8.70 1.38 12.69
C GLU A 74 -8.91 0.60 11.39
N LEU A 75 -7.82 0.04 10.84
CA LEU A 75 -7.91 -0.82 9.67
C LEU A 75 -8.63 -2.13 10.03
N PRO A 76 -9.52 -2.63 9.17
CA PRO A 76 -10.21 -3.88 9.42
C PRO A 76 -9.24 -5.04 9.58
N VAL A 77 -9.55 -5.93 10.50
CA VAL A 77 -8.80 -7.18 10.64
C VAL A 77 -9.22 -8.13 9.52
N ALA A 78 -8.24 -8.63 8.77
CA ALA A 78 -8.51 -9.58 7.72
C ALA A 78 -9.10 -10.88 8.25
N SER A 79 -10.22 -11.31 7.70
CA SER A 79 -10.82 -12.61 8.00
C SER A 79 -9.94 -13.74 7.46
N ARG A 80 -10.02 -14.90 8.09
CA ARG A 80 -9.32 -16.07 7.58
C ARG A 80 -10.02 -16.56 6.31
N PRO A 81 -9.28 -16.88 5.25
CA PRO A 81 -9.88 -17.31 3.98
C PRO A 81 -10.85 -18.50 4.11
N GLN A 82 -10.55 -19.43 5.01
CA GLN A 82 -11.38 -20.61 5.26
C GLN A 82 -12.72 -20.31 5.95
N ASP A 83 -12.86 -19.14 6.56
CA ASP A 83 -14.09 -18.75 7.26
C ASP A 83 -15.05 -17.96 6.33
N ILE A 84 -14.61 -17.65 5.12
CA ILE A 84 -15.41 -16.92 4.15
C ILE A 84 -16.16 -17.89 3.27
N LYS A 85 -17.48 -17.69 3.18
CA LYS A 85 -18.35 -18.45 2.30
C LYS A 85 -18.34 -17.79 0.91
N SER A 86 -17.97 -18.57 -0.09
CA SER A 86 -18.12 -18.18 -1.49
C SER A 86 -19.49 -18.62 -2.02
N GLU A 87 -20.06 -17.80 -2.89
CA GLU A 87 -21.25 -18.17 -3.66
C GLU A 87 -20.88 -19.09 -4.84
N PRO A 88 -21.85 -19.81 -5.44
CA PRO A 88 -21.54 -20.74 -6.53
C PRO A 88 -20.79 -20.12 -7.72
N ASP A 89 -21.06 -18.86 -8.03
CA ASP A 89 -20.45 -18.11 -9.14
C ASP A 89 -19.32 -17.20 -8.68
N SER A 90 -18.73 -17.49 -7.52
CA SER A 90 -17.63 -16.73 -6.97
C SER A 90 -16.50 -17.62 -6.46
N PHE A 91 -15.30 -17.07 -6.42
CA PHE A 91 -14.14 -17.74 -5.84
C PHE A 91 -13.32 -16.76 -5.01
N LEU A 92 -12.62 -17.29 -4.03
CA LEU A 92 -11.80 -16.52 -3.12
C LEU A 92 -10.40 -16.30 -3.70
N VAL A 93 -9.96 -15.05 -3.64
CA VAL A 93 -8.58 -14.65 -3.92
C VAL A 93 -8.05 -13.86 -2.73
N VAL A 94 -6.86 -14.20 -2.25
CA VAL A 94 -6.19 -13.38 -1.24
C VAL A 94 -5.38 -12.30 -1.93
N VAL A 95 -5.73 -11.05 -1.69
CA VAL A 95 -5.08 -9.89 -2.30
C VAL A 95 -3.97 -9.41 -1.36
N GLU A 96 -2.73 -9.42 -1.87
CA GLU A 96 -1.58 -8.82 -1.20
C GLU A 96 -1.58 -7.30 -1.44
N PHE A 97 -1.36 -6.52 -0.39
CA PHE A 97 -1.28 -5.08 -0.47
C PHE A 97 -0.08 -4.55 0.33
N ASP A 98 0.75 -3.76 -0.33
CA ASP A 98 1.88 -3.08 0.29
C ASP A 98 1.55 -1.59 0.47
N MET A 99 1.29 -1.19 1.72
CA MET A 99 0.93 0.17 2.08
C MET A 99 2.07 1.16 1.79
N GLU A 100 3.32 0.77 1.97
CA GLU A 100 4.47 1.65 1.73
C GLU A 100 4.69 1.89 0.25
N GLU A 101 4.57 0.85 -0.57
CA GLU A 101 4.65 0.97 -2.02
C GLU A 101 3.50 1.83 -2.57
N TYR A 102 2.29 1.61 -2.08
CA TYR A 102 1.13 2.43 -2.45
C TYR A 102 1.35 3.91 -2.13
N ARG A 103 1.87 4.23 -0.94
CA ARG A 103 2.20 5.60 -0.55
C ARG A 103 3.27 6.21 -1.46
N ARG A 104 4.31 5.46 -1.80
CA ARG A 104 5.34 5.94 -2.74
C ARG A 104 4.78 6.32 -4.09
N MET A 105 3.86 5.52 -4.59
CA MET A 105 3.22 5.77 -5.90
C MET A 105 2.23 6.92 -5.87
N HIS A 106 1.45 7.07 -4.80
CA HIS A 106 0.31 7.99 -4.74
C HIS A 106 0.53 9.21 -3.85
N CYS A 107 1.53 9.18 -2.95
CA CYS A 107 1.84 10.24 -2.00
C CYS A 107 3.22 10.85 -2.26
N SER A 108 3.53 11.18 -3.51
CA SER A 108 4.82 11.74 -3.92
C SER A 108 4.96 13.25 -3.69
N LYS A 109 4.07 13.87 -2.89
CA LYS A 109 4.15 15.30 -2.58
C LYS A 109 5.46 15.63 -1.88
N ALA A 110 6.29 16.46 -2.51
CA ALA A 110 7.52 16.95 -1.93
C ALA A 110 7.26 17.82 -0.69
N ILE A 111 8.00 17.55 0.38
CA ILE A 111 8.04 18.38 1.59
C ILE A 111 9.37 19.10 1.70
N LYS A 112 9.36 20.33 2.17
CA LYS A 112 10.58 21.11 2.38
C LYS A 112 11.23 20.72 3.72
N LYS A 113 12.53 20.39 3.68
CA LYS A 113 13.37 20.17 4.87
C LYS A 113 14.47 21.22 4.93
N THR A 114 14.65 21.82 6.09
CA THR A 114 15.78 22.73 6.35
C THR A 114 16.86 21.92 7.10
N LEU A 115 18.05 21.87 6.51
CA LEU A 115 19.15 21.08 7.00
C LEU A 115 20.41 21.95 7.11
N SER A 116 21.30 21.61 8.04
CA SER A 116 22.59 22.26 8.22
C SER A 116 23.71 21.33 7.80
N ILE A 117 24.65 21.86 7.04
CA ILE A 117 25.89 21.17 6.63
C ILE A 117 27.09 22.09 6.91
N PRO A 118 28.30 21.55 7.08
CA PRO A 118 29.50 22.36 7.21
C PRO A 118 29.71 23.31 6.01
N GLU A 119 30.18 24.51 6.28
CA GLU A 119 30.40 25.54 5.24
C GLU A 119 31.32 25.06 4.12
N TRP A 120 32.46 24.44 4.46
CA TRP A 120 33.40 23.92 3.48
C TRP A 120 32.77 22.88 2.54
N LEU A 121 31.85 22.04 3.06
CA LEU A 121 31.16 21.01 2.29
C LEU A 121 30.15 21.67 1.32
N ASN A 122 29.44 22.68 1.78
CA ASN A 122 28.53 23.47 0.94
C ASN A 122 29.27 24.13 -0.21
N GLU A 123 30.43 24.77 0.05
CA GLU A 123 31.22 25.43 -0.99
C GLU A 123 31.70 24.47 -2.08
N ILE A 124 32.18 23.30 -1.70
CA ILE A 124 32.66 22.29 -2.65
C ILE A 124 31.49 21.73 -3.47
N ALA A 125 30.37 21.43 -2.81
CA ALA A 125 29.20 20.90 -3.47
C ALA A 125 28.59 21.90 -4.49
N MET A 126 28.56 23.17 -4.12
CA MET A 126 28.11 24.26 -5.03
C MET A 126 29.04 24.38 -6.25
N LYS A 127 30.35 24.34 -6.06
CA LYS A 127 31.36 24.37 -7.16
C LYS A 127 31.20 23.18 -8.11
N LYS A 128 30.75 22.03 -7.59
CA LYS A 128 30.51 20.81 -8.39
C LYS A 128 29.10 20.72 -8.96
N ASN A 129 28.27 21.73 -8.77
CA ASN A 129 26.86 21.75 -9.22
C ASN A 129 26.04 20.56 -8.71
N ILE A 130 26.28 20.11 -7.47
CA ILE A 130 25.56 19.00 -6.87
C ILE A 130 24.12 19.43 -6.53
N ASN A 131 23.16 18.59 -6.91
CA ASN A 131 21.77 18.76 -6.51
C ASN A 131 21.56 18.18 -5.08
N PHE A 132 21.52 19.05 -4.08
CA PHE A 132 21.39 18.64 -2.66
C PHE A 132 20.12 17.83 -2.39
N SER A 133 19.00 18.22 -3.03
CA SER A 133 17.74 17.49 -2.82
C SER A 133 17.81 16.07 -3.37
N GLN A 134 18.41 15.88 -4.51
CA GLN A 134 18.59 14.56 -5.10
C GLN A 134 19.53 13.69 -4.25
N VAL A 135 20.67 14.22 -3.87
CA VAL A 135 21.65 13.51 -3.02
C VAL A 135 21.02 13.10 -1.68
N LEU A 136 20.25 13.99 -1.07
CA LEU A 136 19.54 13.68 0.18
C LEU A 136 18.53 12.54 -0.01
N GLN A 137 17.73 12.58 -1.06
CA GLN A 137 16.75 11.54 -1.36
C GLN A 137 17.42 10.19 -1.60
N GLU A 138 18.49 10.16 -2.40
CA GLU A 138 19.27 8.94 -2.68
C GLU A 138 19.87 8.35 -1.40
N ALA A 139 20.49 9.19 -0.57
CA ALA A 139 21.06 8.76 0.70
C ALA A 139 20.00 8.23 1.68
N LEU A 140 18.83 8.86 1.75
CA LEU A 140 17.73 8.39 2.59
C LEU A 140 17.18 7.06 2.08
N MET A 141 16.97 6.91 0.77
CA MET A 141 16.50 5.65 0.18
C MET A 141 17.47 4.51 0.45
N GLU A 142 18.78 4.75 0.32
CA GLU A 142 19.80 3.77 0.67
C GLU A 142 19.72 3.37 2.14
N LYS A 143 19.59 4.34 3.05
CA LYS A 143 19.55 4.09 4.50
C LYS A 143 18.31 3.30 4.95
N ILE A 144 17.19 3.51 4.30
CA ILE A 144 15.95 2.77 4.61
C ILE A 144 15.79 1.49 3.79
N GLY A 145 16.75 1.18 2.90
CA GLY A 145 16.76 -0.03 2.09
C GLY A 145 15.75 -0.04 0.94
N VAL A 146 15.34 1.13 0.48
CA VAL A 146 14.43 1.31 -0.67
C VAL A 146 15.26 1.64 -1.90
N ARG A 147 15.03 0.92 -2.96
CA ARG A 147 15.65 1.19 -4.26
C ARG A 147 14.66 1.80 -5.23
#